data_fe2100444c2d642e8f11e0482988b717
#
_entry.id   fe2100444c2d642e8f11e0482988b717
#
_cell.length_a   1.000
_cell.length_b   1.000
_cell.length_c   1.000
_cell.angle_alpha   90.00
_cell.angle_beta   90.00
_cell.angle_gamma   90.00
#
_symmetry.space_group_name_H-M   'P 1'
#
loop_
_entity.id
_entity.type
_entity.pdbx_description
1 polymer ?
#
loop_
_entity_poly.entity_id
_entity_poly.type
_entity_poly.pdbx_seq_one_letter_code
_entity_poly.pdbx_strand_id
1 'polypeptide(L)'
;MKVILIGIISLFAIFQSAFSQGSNGFYEMNALKLKHSAKSDFTNSFFWGSVLVISPTLVLEDKKAYFGLSKELSAGKFPFGRVELDYTYIFRSERTSALHLSYNFDIPMNGNFSQPSLFIISPGAGYYTDFTRKGVFVQAAIGLWASTGFSDDVSIHPNIKFRKIFMRENYPGAFEISLGVGFGFYTR
;
A
#
# COMPACT_ATOMS: atom_id res chain seq x y z
N MET A 1 21.04 7.59 10.97
CA MET A 1 20.85 7.49 9.51
C MET A 1 21.36 6.19 8.89
N LYS A 2 22.60 5.75 9.16
CA LYS A 2 23.14 4.50 8.56
C LYS A 2 22.34 3.23 8.88
N VAL A 3 21.79 3.08 10.08
CA VAL A 3 21.03 1.89 10.50
C VAL A 3 19.69 1.78 9.76
N ILE A 4 19.02 2.91 9.50
CA ILE A 4 17.74 2.93 8.77
C ILE A 4 17.95 2.54 7.30
N LEU A 5 19.05 2.98 6.68
CA LEU A 5 19.38 2.65 5.30
C LEU A 5 19.67 1.14 5.14
N ILE A 6 20.36 0.54 6.10
CA ILE A 6 20.65 -0.90 6.11
C ILE A 6 19.35 -1.71 6.27
N GLY A 7 18.43 -1.26 7.12
CA GLY A 7 17.12 -1.91 7.27
C GLY A 7 16.30 -1.90 5.98
N ILE A 8 16.28 -0.80 5.26
CA ILE A 8 15.57 -0.67 3.97
C ILE A 8 16.20 -1.57 2.91
N ILE A 9 17.52 -1.60 2.80
CA ILE A 9 18.23 -2.45 1.83
C ILE A 9 18.01 -3.94 2.15
N SER A 10 18.01 -4.32 3.43
CA SER A 10 17.75 -5.70 3.85
C SER A 10 16.32 -6.13 3.54
N LEU A 11 15.34 -5.26 3.74
CA LEU A 11 13.93 -5.52 3.38
C LEU A 11 13.79 -5.74 1.86
N PHE A 12 14.48 -4.93 1.05
CA PHE A 12 14.47 -5.04 -0.40
C PHE A 12 15.15 -6.33 -0.90
N ALA A 13 16.24 -6.74 -0.26
CA ALA A 13 16.95 -7.98 -0.60
C ALA A 13 16.13 -9.24 -0.24
N ILE A 14 15.43 -9.23 0.90
CA ILE A 14 14.51 -10.32 1.28
C ILE A 14 13.34 -10.40 0.29
N PHE A 15 12.84 -9.26 -0.16
CA PHE A 15 11.76 -9.19 -1.14
C PHE A 15 12.19 -9.76 -2.50
N GLN A 16 13.39 -9.42 -2.99
CA GLN A 16 13.91 -9.95 -4.24
C GLN A 16 14.16 -11.47 -4.18
N SER A 17 14.67 -12.00 -3.06
CA SER A 17 14.91 -13.44 -2.93
C SER A 17 13.60 -14.25 -2.88
N ALA A 18 12.55 -13.73 -2.27
CA ALA A 18 11.23 -14.36 -2.27
C ALA A 18 10.59 -14.40 -3.68
N PHE A 19 10.84 -13.40 -4.51
CA PHE A 19 10.32 -13.35 -5.88
C PHE A 19 11.11 -14.20 -6.88
N SER A 20 12.42 -14.36 -6.68
CA SER A 20 13.29 -15.08 -7.61
C SER A 20 13.11 -16.60 -7.57
N GLN A 21 12.63 -17.17 -6.48
CA GLN A 21 12.40 -18.61 -6.34
C GLN A 21 11.08 -19.10 -6.93
N GLY A 22 10.15 -18.21 -7.28
CA GLY A 22 8.80 -18.59 -7.76
C GLY A 22 8.69 -18.93 -9.24
N SER A 23 9.69 -18.65 -10.08
CA SER A 23 9.48 -18.66 -11.54
C SER A 23 9.82 -19.96 -12.27
N ASN A 24 10.43 -20.96 -11.66
CA ASN A 24 10.97 -22.12 -12.40
C ASN A 24 10.45 -23.52 -12.00
N GLY A 25 9.35 -23.65 -11.25
CA GLY A 25 8.99 -24.97 -10.71
C GLY A 25 7.54 -25.43 -10.80
N PHE A 26 6.62 -24.70 -11.46
CA PHE A 26 5.18 -24.99 -11.31
C PHE A 26 4.37 -25.26 -12.57
N TYR A 27 4.97 -25.64 -13.69
CA TYR A 27 4.22 -25.86 -14.92
C TYR A 27 3.67 -27.27 -15.16
N GLU A 28 3.92 -28.24 -14.30
CA GLU A 28 3.35 -29.59 -14.48
C GLU A 28 2.91 -30.23 -13.15
N MET A 29 1.74 -29.88 -12.66
CA MET A 29 0.99 -30.82 -11.78
C MET A 29 -0.53 -30.54 -11.81
N ASN A 30 -1.23 -31.41 -12.54
CA ASN A 30 -2.63 -31.79 -12.37
C ASN A 30 -3.67 -30.71 -12.03
N ALA A 31 -4.23 -30.10 -13.06
CA ALA A 31 -5.27 -29.08 -13.02
C ALA A 31 -6.61 -29.47 -12.35
N LEU A 32 -6.83 -30.72 -11.98
CA LEU A 32 -8.13 -31.22 -11.49
C LEU A 32 -8.27 -31.38 -9.97
N LYS A 33 -7.18 -31.39 -9.21
CA LYS A 33 -7.24 -31.44 -7.72
C LYS A 33 -7.10 -30.09 -7.05
N LEU A 34 -6.65 -29.07 -7.76
CA LEU A 34 -6.35 -27.72 -7.23
C LEU A 34 -7.57 -26.83 -6.98
N LYS A 35 -8.73 -27.15 -7.54
CA LYS A 35 -9.89 -26.23 -7.49
C LYS A 35 -10.57 -26.11 -6.12
N HIS A 36 -10.39 -27.08 -5.21
CA HIS A 36 -11.04 -27.05 -3.88
C HIS A 36 -10.07 -26.70 -2.74
N SER A 37 -8.78 -27.02 -2.85
CA SER A 37 -7.76 -26.65 -1.86
C SER A 37 -7.32 -25.19 -1.98
N ALA A 38 -7.21 -24.68 -3.19
CA ALA A 38 -6.73 -23.33 -3.47
C ALA A 38 -7.56 -22.21 -2.82
N LYS A 39 -8.87 -22.41 -2.65
CA LYS A 39 -9.75 -21.37 -2.09
C LYS A 39 -9.55 -21.17 -0.58
N SER A 40 -9.26 -22.22 0.16
CA SER A 40 -9.00 -22.18 1.60
C SER A 40 -7.61 -21.59 1.91
N ASP A 41 -6.60 -22.01 1.17
CA ASP A 41 -5.21 -21.54 1.35
C ASP A 41 -5.03 -20.08 0.93
N PHE A 42 -5.77 -19.65 -0.10
CA PHE A 42 -5.80 -18.27 -0.55
C PHE A 42 -6.32 -17.30 0.53
N THR A 43 -7.48 -17.63 1.13
CA THR A 43 -8.08 -16.78 2.18
C THR A 43 -7.15 -16.66 3.38
N ASN A 44 -6.47 -17.74 3.74
CA ASN A 44 -5.54 -17.77 4.86
C ASN A 44 -4.26 -16.99 4.56
N SER A 45 -3.66 -17.17 3.40
CA SER A 45 -2.45 -16.45 2.98
C SER A 45 -2.71 -14.95 2.77
N PHE A 46 -3.86 -14.59 2.22
CA PHE A 46 -4.29 -13.20 2.08
C PHE A 46 -4.49 -12.53 3.45
N PHE A 47 -5.18 -13.21 4.37
CA PHE A 47 -5.39 -12.69 5.72
C PHE A 47 -4.05 -12.45 6.42
N TRP A 48 -3.16 -13.42 6.46
CA TRP A 48 -1.85 -13.25 7.09
C TRP A 48 -0.97 -12.22 6.38
N GLY A 49 -0.94 -12.19 5.06
CA GLY A 49 -0.24 -11.17 4.30
C GLY A 49 -0.75 -9.76 4.64
N SER A 50 -2.06 -9.58 4.68
CA SER A 50 -2.66 -8.29 5.02
C SER A 50 -2.42 -7.90 6.49
N VAL A 51 -2.30 -8.83 7.41
CA VAL A 51 -2.02 -8.56 8.83
C VAL A 51 -0.55 -8.15 9.04
N LEU A 52 0.39 -8.76 8.32
CA LEU A 52 1.82 -8.59 8.53
C LEU A 52 2.40 -7.33 7.86
N VAL A 53 1.73 -6.78 6.85
CA VAL A 53 2.26 -5.61 6.14
C VAL A 53 1.84 -4.33 6.83
N ILE A 54 2.79 -3.72 7.49
CA ILE A 54 2.68 -2.44 8.19
C ILE A 54 3.65 -1.46 7.55
N SER A 55 3.15 -0.27 7.23
CA SER A 55 3.89 0.80 6.57
C SER A 55 4.34 1.85 7.58
N PRO A 56 5.64 2.06 7.79
CA PRO A 56 6.10 3.18 8.59
C PRO A 56 5.68 4.51 7.96
N THR A 57 5.18 5.41 8.78
CA THR A 57 4.68 6.72 8.37
C THR A 57 5.28 7.81 9.25
N LEU A 58 5.75 8.88 8.63
CA LEU A 58 6.18 10.10 9.29
C LEU A 58 5.10 11.16 9.09
N VAL A 59 4.60 11.71 10.20
CA VAL A 59 3.58 12.77 10.22
C VAL A 59 4.22 14.06 10.71
N LEU A 60 4.19 15.09 9.88
CA LEU A 60 4.67 16.43 10.20
C LEU A 60 3.47 17.33 10.43
N GLU A 61 3.24 17.73 11.66
CA GLU A 61 2.12 18.58 12.07
C GLU A 61 2.59 19.61 13.08
N ASP A 62 2.22 20.86 12.89
CA ASP A 62 2.55 21.97 13.80
C ASP A 62 4.04 22.04 14.19
N LYS A 63 4.91 21.97 13.15
CA LYS A 63 6.39 21.97 13.31
C LYS A 63 6.95 20.81 14.13
N LYS A 64 6.16 19.79 14.43
CA LYS A 64 6.57 18.58 15.12
C LYS A 64 6.52 17.40 14.16
N ALA A 65 7.40 16.44 14.38
CA ALA A 65 7.46 15.19 13.66
C ALA A 65 7.01 14.05 14.57
N TYR A 66 6.07 13.25 14.10
CA TYR A 66 5.57 12.07 14.79
C TYR A 66 5.78 10.84 13.91
N PHE A 67 6.17 9.75 14.53
CA PHE A 67 6.22 8.46 13.87
C PHE A 67 4.86 7.77 13.98
N GLY A 68 4.49 7.03 12.95
CA GLY A 68 3.27 6.25 12.91
C GLY A 68 3.45 4.95 12.14
N LEU A 69 2.46 4.11 12.23
CA LEU A 69 2.34 2.85 11.48
C LEU A 69 1.00 2.85 10.75
N SER A 70 1.04 2.67 9.44
CA SER A 70 -0.15 2.67 8.60
C SER A 70 -0.44 1.29 8.04
N LYS A 71 -1.72 1.05 7.79
CA LYS A 71 -2.22 -0.14 7.10
C LYS A 71 -3.16 0.28 5.98
N GLU A 72 -2.87 -0.17 4.77
CA GLU A 72 -3.60 0.18 3.55
C GLU A 72 -4.40 -1.01 3.02
N LEU A 73 -5.64 -0.75 2.65
CA LEU A 73 -6.48 -1.63 1.85
C LEU A 73 -6.97 -0.85 0.63
N SER A 74 -6.87 -1.43 -0.53
CA SER A 74 -7.33 -0.80 -1.76
C SER A 74 -8.14 -1.73 -2.64
N ALA A 75 -9.03 -1.15 -3.43
CA ALA A 75 -9.81 -1.85 -4.45
C ALA A 75 -9.98 -0.96 -5.68
N GLY A 76 -9.80 -1.55 -6.86
CA GLY A 76 -9.88 -0.76 -8.07
C GLY A 76 -9.96 -1.57 -9.36
N LYS A 77 -10.02 -0.84 -10.46
CA LYS A 77 -9.98 -1.41 -11.80
C LYS A 77 -9.05 -0.59 -12.68
N PHE A 78 -8.11 -1.28 -13.29
CA PHE A 78 -7.18 -0.64 -14.21
C PHE A 78 -7.84 -0.33 -15.57
N PRO A 79 -7.64 0.84 -16.21
CA PRO A 79 -6.79 1.96 -15.82
C PRO A 79 -7.52 3.05 -14.99
N PHE A 80 -8.71 2.77 -14.52
CA PHE A 80 -9.57 3.79 -13.89
C PHE A 80 -9.09 4.25 -12.52
N GLY A 81 -8.21 3.48 -11.87
CA GLY A 81 -7.68 3.80 -10.55
C GLY A 81 -8.31 2.99 -9.42
N ARG A 82 -8.04 3.39 -8.18
CA ARG A 82 -8.45 2.66 -6.99
C ARG A 82 -8.98 3.54 -5.88
N VAL A 83 -9.92 3.01 -5.12
CA VAL A 83 -10.30 3.50 -3.80
C VAL A 83 -9.34 2.89 -2.78
N GLU A 84 -8.84 3.70 -1.88
CA GLU A 84 -7.88 3.31 -0.86
C GLU A 84 -8.39 3.74 0.52
N LEU A 85 -8.37 2.82 1.45
CA LEU A 85 -8.64 3.02 2.87
C LEU A 85 -7.35 2.79 3.63
N ASP A 86 -6.90 3.83 4.34
CA ASP A 86 -5.64 3.83 5.08
C ASP A 86 -5.93 4.14 6.55
N TYR A 87 -5.54 3.26 7.45
CA TYR A 87 -5.56 3.50 8.88
C TYR A 87 -4.15 3.70 9.39
N THR A 88 -3.91 4.82 10.09
CA THR A 88 -2.60 5.16 10.65
C THR A 88 -2.70 5.27 12.17
N TYR A 89 -1.86 4.50 12.87
CA TYR A 89 -1.61 4.71 14.30
C TYR A 89 -0.40 5.60 14.47
N ILE A 90 -0.54 6.74 15.17
CA ILE A 90 0.50 7.76 15.36
C ILE A 90 0.96 7.71 16.81
N PHE A 91 2.26 7.59 17.04
CA PHE A 91 2.86 7.55 18.39
C PHE A 91 2.94 8.96 18.97
N ARG A 92 1.85 9.39 19.58
CA ARG A 92 1.74 10.68 20.30
C ARG A 92 0.72 10.53 21.43
N SER A 93 0.71 11.51 22.37
CA SER A 93 -0.17 11.46 23.55
C SER A 93 -1.67 11.60 23.23
N GLU A 94 -1.99 12.32 22.17
CA GLU A 94 -3.38 12.60 21.76
C GLU A 94 -3.56 12.33 20.28
N ARG A 95 -4.82 12.03 19.87
CA ARG A 95 -5.17 11.80 18.46
C ARG A 95 -4.26 10.77 17.80
N THR A 96 -4.15 9.63 18.46
CA THR A 96 -3.25 8.54 18.06
C THR A 96 -3.68 7.79 16.81
N SER A 97 -4.91 7.97 16.36
CA SER A 97 -5.49 7.24 15.23
C SER A 97 -5.94 8.19 14.13
N ALA A 98 -5.68 7.84 12.90
CA ALA A 98 -6.15 8.57 11.73
C ALA A 98 -6.68 7.61 10.66
N LEU A 99 -7.71 8.03 9.95
CA LEU A 99 -8.32 7.30 8.86
C LEU A 99 -8.31 8.18 7.61
N HIS A 100 -7.86 7.60 6.51
CA HIS A 100 -7.83 8.23 5.20
C HIS A 100 -8.66 7.40 4.22
N LEU A 101 -9.53 8.05 3.49
CA LEU A 101 -10.27 7.47 2.38
C LEU A 101 -9.95 8.27 1.13
N SER A 102 -9.36 7.65 0.12
CA SER A 102 -8.95 8.33 -1.11
C SER A 102 -9.36 7.59 -2.37
N TYR A 103 -9.34 8.33 -3.45
CA TYR A 103 -9.33 7.81 -4.80
C TYR A 103 -8.00 8.20 -5.45
N ASN A 104 -7.34 7.22 -6.05
CA ASN A 104 -6.05 7.35 -6.71
C ASN A 104 -6.17 6.93 -8.16
N PHE A 105 -5.60 7.73 -9.04
CA PHE A 105 -5.52 7.42 -10.46
C PHE A 105 -4.13 6.85 -10.77
N ASP A 106 -4.04 5.60 -11.21
CA ASP A 106 -2.77 4.91 -11.42
C ASP A 106 -2.26 5.12 -12.85
N ILE A 107 -1.13 5.80 -12.97
CA ILE A 107 -0.49 6.14 -14.24
C ILE A 107 0.75 5.24 -14.40
N PRO A 108 0.74 4.27 -15.34
CA PRO A 108 1.90 3.45 -15.60
C PRO A 108 2.98 4.24 -16.35
N MET A 109 4.20 4.12 -15.90
CA MET A 109 5.34 4.82 -16.50
C MET A 109 6.02 4.02 -17.62
N ASN A 110 5.89 2.71 -17.63
CA ASN A 110 6.56 1.83 -18.61
C ASN A 110 5.65 1.36 -19.76
N GLY A 111 4.46 1.92 -19.90
CA GLY A 111 3.65 1.83 -21.14
C GLY A 111 3.01 0.48 -21.49
N ASN A 112 3.45 -0.65 -20.94
CA ASN A 112 2.95 -1.98 -21.28
C ASN A 112 2.25 -2.66 -20.09
N PHE A 113 0.93 -2.65 -20.14
CA PHE A 113 0.05 -3.28 -19.14
C PHE A 113 0.12 -4.81 -19.07
N SER A 114 0.80 -5.45 -20.01
CA SER A 114 0.97 -6.90 -20.05
C SER A 114 2.12 -7.41 -19.19
N GLN A 115 2.89 -6.51 -18.57
CA GLN A 115 4.02 -6.92 -17.73
C GLN A 115 3.54 -7.32 -16.33
N PRO A 116 4.18 -8.32 -15.70
CA PRO A 116 3.84 -8.76 -14.35
C PRO A 116 4.16 -7.71 -13.28
N SER A 117 4.97 -6.71 -13.59
CA SER A 117 5.29 -5.59 -12.73
C SER A 117 5.27 -4.27 -13.50
N LEU A 118 4.61 -3.27 -12.94
CA LEU A 118 4.51 -1.92 -13.51
C LEU A 118 5.04 -0.90 -12.51
N PHE A 119 5.85 0.02 -13.00
CA PHE A 119 6.17 1.23 -12.24
C PHE A 119 5.04 2.24 -12.43
N ILE A 120 4.45 2.71 -11.34
CA ILE A 120 3.30 3.60 -11.34
C ILE A 120 3.55 4.86 -10.55
N ILE A 121 2.92 5.94 -11.01
CA ILE A 121 2.70 7.17 -10.25
C ILE A 121 1.20 7.29 -10.02
N SER A 122 0.78 7.47 -8.76
CA SER A 122 -0.62 7.50 -8.38
C SER A 122 -0.96 8.81 -7.69
N PRO A 123 -1.32 9.88 -8.45
CA PRO A 123 -1.95 11.04 -7.87
C PRO A 123 -3.33 10.69 -7.33
N GLY A 124 -3.70 11.31 -6.21
CA GLY A 124 -5.00 11.07 -5.58
C GLY A 124 -5.43 12.19 -4.66
N ALA A 125 -6.68 12.11 -4.25
CA ALA A 125 -7.27 13.00 -3.26
C ALA A 125 -8.27 12.24 -2.40
N GLY A 126 -8.53 12.77 -1.22
CA GLY A 126 -9.40 12.07 -0.30
C GLY A 126 -9.82 12.85 0.93
N TYR A 127 -10.46 12.12 1.81
CA TYR A 127 -10.97 12.60 3.09
C TYR A 127 -10.15 12.02 4.24
N TYR A 128 -9.86 12.89 5.20
CA TYR A 128 -9.10 12.59 6.41
C TYR A 128 -9.94 12.77 7.66
N THR A 129 -9.74 11.91 8.64
CA THR A 129 -10.21 12.14 10.02
C THR A 129 -9.27 11.49 11.04
N ASP A 130 -9.02 12.19 12.13
CA ASP A 130 -8.40 11.63 13.36
C ASP A 130 -9.45 11.41 14.46
N PHE A 131 -10.72 11.24 14.06
CA PHE A 131 -11.90 11.09 14.89
C PHE A 131 -12.30 12.33 15.73
N THR A 132 -11.42 13.30 15.83
CA THR A 132 -11.67 14.61 16.47
C THR A 132 -11.75 15.70 15.41
N ARG A 133 -10.83 15.70 14.46
CA ARG A 133 -10.75 16.68 13.38
C ARG A 133 -11.02 16.00 12.05
N LYS A 134 -11.43 16.81 11.09
CA LYS A 134 -11.74 16.36 9.73
C LYS A 134 -11.05 17.27 8.72
N GLY A 135 -10.72 16.70 7.59
CA GLY A 135 -10.06 17.45 6.51
C GLY A 135 -10.16 16.75 5.17
N VAL A 136 -9.57 17.37 4.18
CA VAL A 136 -9.33 16.80 2.86
C VAL A 136 -7.84 16.74 2.61
N PHE A 137 -7.41 15.86 1.73
CA PHE A 137 -6.00 15.78 1.37
C PHE A 137 -5.80 15.55 -0.11
N VAL A 138 -4.62 15.90 -0.56
CA VAL A 138 -4.07 15.45 -1.84
C VAL A 138 -2.88 14.55 -1.57
N GLN A 139 -2.68 13.56 -2.42
CA GLN A 139 -1.55 12.64 -2.30
C GLN A 139 -0.93 12.33 -3.65
N ALA A 140 0.32 11.91 -3.61
CA ALA A 140 1.02 11.28 -4.71
C ALA A 140 1.77 10.06 -4.17
N ALA A 141 1.60 8.93 -4.82
CA ALA A 141 2.36 7.73 -4.52
C ALA A 141 3.21 7.35 -5.74
N ILE A 142 4.41 6.85 -5.47
CA ILE A 142 5.32 6.29 -6.47
C ILE A 142 5.60 4.87 -6.04
N GLY A 143 5.37 3.90 -6.91
CA GLY A 143 5.52 2.51 -6.52
C GLY A 143 5.62 1.54 -7.68
N LEU A 144 5.76 0.28 -7.29
CA LEU A 144 5.72 -0.85 -8.19
C LEU A 144 4.40 -1.58 -7.99
N TRP A 145 3.77 -1.91 -9.07
CA TRP A 145 2.63 -2.79 -9.09
C TRP A 145 3.10 -4.18 -9.44
N ALA A 146 2.85 -5.15 -8.60
CA ALA A 146 3.19 -6.55 -8.87
C ALA A 146 1.97 -7.44 -8.65
N SER A 147 1.66 -8.29 -9.63
CA SER A 147 0.72 -9.39 -9.45
C SER A 147 1.34 -10.42 -8.50
N THR A 148 0.59 -10.91 -7.54
CA THR A 148 1.09 -11.88 -6.56
C THR A 148 1.28 -13.28 -7.14
N GLY A 149 0.82 -13.53 -8.35
CA GLY A 149 0.81 -14.88 -8.96
C GLY A 149 -0.18 -15.87 -8.32
N PHE A 150 -0.78 -15.53 -7.18
CA PHE A 150 -1.78 -16.38 -6.52
C PHE A 150 -3.20 -16.17 -7.08
N SER A 151 -3.48 -14.99 -7.58
CA SER A 151 -4.73 -14.64 -8.26
C SER A 151 -4.47 -13.40 -9.12
N ASP A 152 -5.07 -13.36 -10.30
CA ASP A 152 -5.01 -12.20 -11.19
C ASP A 152 -5.67 -10.95 -10.57
N ASP A 153 -6.50 -11.15 -9.55
CA ASP A 153 -7.27 -10.09 -8.89
C ASP A 153 -6.58 -9.52 -7.64
N VAL A 154 -5.49 -10.12 -7.15
CA VAL A 154 -4.77 -9.64 -5.97
C VAL A 154 -3.41 -9.11 -6.33
N SER A 155 -3.15 -7.89 -5.92
CA SER A 155 -1.89 -7.22 -6.16
C SER A 155 -1.26 -6.71 -4.88
N ILE A 156 0.06 -6.65 -4.91
CA ILE A 156 0.89 -6.02 -3.91
C ILE A 156 1.56 -4.82 -4.57
N HIS A 157 1.53 -3.67 -3.89
CA HIS A 157 2.15 -2.47 -4.41
C HIS A 157 3.02 -1.80 -3.35
N PRO A 158 4.31 -2.14 -3.32
CA PRO A 158 5.27 -1.36 -2.55
C PRO A 158 5.32 0.07 -3.11
N ASN A 159 5.18 1.05 -2.22
CA ASN A 159 5.09 2.45 -2.60
C ASN A 159 5.72 3.39 -1.57
N ILE A 160 6.09 4.57 -2.05
CA ILE A 160 6.36 5.74 -1.23
C ILE A 160 5.23 6.72 -1.49
N LYS A 161 4.55 7.15 -0.44
CA LYS A 161 3.39 8.02 -0.51
C LYS A 161 3.68 9.34 0.21
N PHE A 162 3.33 10.42 -0.45
CA PHE A 162 3.38 11.79 0.06
C PHE A 162 1.95 12.33 0.13
N ARG A 163 1.56 12.86 1.28
CA ARG A 163 0.21 13.34 1.52
C ARG A 163 0.24 14.71 2.18
N LYS A 164 -0.52 15.67 1.63
CA LYS A 164 -0.76 16.97 2.25
C LYS A 164 -2.20 17.07 2.69
N ILE A 165 -2.40 17.24 4.00
CA ILE A 165 -3.71 17.29 4.64
C ILE A 165 -4.06 18.74 4.94
N PHE A 166 -5.27 19.15 4.54
CA PHE A 166 -5.87 20.44 4.80
C PHE A 166 -7.01 20.23 5.80
N MET A 167 -6.77 20.65 7.02
CA MET A 167 -7.76 20.52 8.10
C MET A 167 -8.87 21.54 7.95
N ARG A 168 -10.06 21.19 8.42
CA ARG A 168 -11.16 22.16 8.62
C ARG A 168 -10.95 22.94 9.93
N GLU A 169 -11.74 24.01 10.11
CA GLU A 169 -11.87 24.75 11.38
C GLU A 169 -10.54 25.36 11.88
N ASN A 170 -9.74 25.91 10.97
CA ASN A 170 -8.47 26.60 11.30
C ASN A 170 -7.41 25.76 12.03
N TYR A 171 -7.55 24.44 12.05
CA TYR A 171 -6.46 23.59 12.53
C TYR A 171 -5.26 23.62 11.58
N PRO A 172 -4.05 23.51 12.11
CA PRO A 172 -2.85 23.41 11.27
C PRO A 172 -2.94 22.17 10.39
N GLY A 173 -2.59 22.32 9.12
CA GLY A 173 -2.49 21.21 8.19
C GLY A 173 -1.34 20.28 8.56
N ALA A 174 -1.40 19.04 8.06
CA ALA A 174 -0.34 18.06 8.24
C ALA A 174 0.27 17.64 6.90
N PHE A 175 1.50 17.13 6.96
CA PHE A 175 2.16 16.48 5.84
C PHE A 175 2.62 15.10 6.28
N GLU A 176 2.34 14.08 5.47
CA GLU A 176 2.67 12.70 5.76
C GLU A 176 3.55 12.11 4.67
N ILE A 177 4.53 11.32 5.10
CA ILE A 177 5.36 10.49 4.22
C ILE A 177 5.24 9.07 4.73
N SER A 178 4.78 8.14 3.89
CA SER A 178 4.73 6.72 4.23
C SER A 178 5.54 5.90 3.24
N LEU A 179 6.24 4.91 3.77
CA LEU A 179 6.92 3.89 2.99
C LEU A 179 6.24 2.57 3.29
N GLY A 180 5.60 1.97 2.31
CA GLY A 180 4.77 0.83 2.59
C GLY A 180 4.51 -0.11 1.45
N VAL A 181 3.72 -1.10 1.78
CA VAL A 181 3.21 -2.07 0.83
C VAL A 181 1.70 -2.06 0.95
N GLY A 182 1.02 -1.62 -0.09
CA GLY A 182 -0.42 -1.72 -0.18
C GLY A 182 -0.86 -3.10 -0.64
N PHE A 183 -2.02 -3.51 -0.14
CA PHE A 183 -2.77 -4.67 -0.62
C PHE A 183 -4.02 -4.20 -1.33
N GLY A 184 -4.29 -4.78 -2.49
CA GLY A 184 -5.48 -4.41 -3.22
C GLY A 184 -6.08 -5.53 -4.04
N PHE A 185 -7.40 -5.43 -4.21
CA PHE A 185 -8.15 -6.18 -5.21
C PHE A 185 -8.19 -5.36 -6.49
N TYR A 186 -7.68 -5.94 -7.56
CA TYR A 186 -7.55 -5.23 -8.81
C TYR A 186 -8.01 -6.10 -9.97
N THR A 187 -9.10 -5.71 -10.61
CA THR A 187 -9.56 -6.35 -11.81
C THR A 187 -8.94 -5.66 -13.04
N ARG A 188 -8.40 -6.43 -13.93
CA ARG A 188 -7.90 -5.98 -15.26
C ARG A 188 -9.01 -5.88 -16.27
#